data_320219ade32544c19c71e66984903cd7
#
_entry.id   320219ade32544c19c71e66984903cd7
#
_cell.length_a   1.000
_cell.length_b   1.000
_cell.length_c   1.000
_cell.angle_alpha   90.00
_cell.angle_beta   90.00
_cell.angle_gamma   90.00
#
_symmetry.space_group_name_H-M   'P 1'
#
loop_
_entity.id
_entity.type
_entity.pdbx_description
1 polymer ?
#
loop_
_entity_poly.entity_id
_entity_poly.type
_entity_poly.pdbx_seq_one_letter_code
_entity_poly.pdbx_strand_id
1 'polypeptide(L)'
;AENVVVEEKALRYVAKMGDGSLRDALSLLDQCLAFHFGKELTYDMALDVLGAVDQDVFSRLLQNLVERNVLGCITLLEEIIYKGRELNQFITDFIWYLRNILLVKTSDNLEDVIDASTENLIRLKEQADSIEIDALMHHIRVFSELSGKIKYSSQKRVLIEMTLIKLCKPEMEVSQDALLDRIRAL
;
A
#
# COMPACT_ATOMS: atom_id res chain seq x y z
N ALA A 1 -3.77 -26.37 -21.49
CA ALA A 1 -3.84 -24.92 -21.67
C ALA A 1 -5.31 -24.56 -21.76
N GLU A 2 -5.83 -24.02 -20.70
CA GLU A 2 -7.19 -23.54 -20.61
C GLU A 2 -7.27 -22.25 -21.42
N ASN A 3 -8.14 -22.19 -22.45
CA ASN A 3 -8.32 -20.97 -23.25
C ASN A 3 -9.11 -19.92 -22.45
N VAL A 4 -8.50 -19.40 -21.41
CA VAL A 4 -9.07 -18.32 -20.59
C VAL A 4 -8.48 -17.00 -21.03
N VAL A 5 -9.34 -16.01 -21.26
CA VAL A 5 -8.93 -14.64 -21.53
C VAL A 5 -8.58 -14.00 -20.18
N VAL A 6 -7.37 -13.44 -20.10
CA VAL A 6 -6.88 -12.79 -18.90
C VAL A 6 -6.41 -11.38 -19.26
N GLU A 7 -6.84 -10.39 -18.50
CA GLU A 7 -6.40 -9.01 -18.66
C GLU A 7 -4.89 -8.89 -18.37
N GLU A 8 -4.14 -8.16 -19.19
CA GLU A 8 -2.68 -8.01 -19.03
C GLU A 8 -2.30 -7.46 -17.65
N LYS A 9 -3.09 -6.53 -17.12
CA LYS A 9 -2.90 -5.98 -15.76
C LYS A 9 -3.07 -7.05 -14.68
N ALA A 10 -4.04 -7.97 -14.84
CA ALA A 10 -4.22 -9.08 -13.92
C ALA A 10 -2.99 -10.01 -13.93
N LEU A 11 -2.46 -10.34 -15.11
CA LEU A 11 -1.24 -11.17 -15.23
C LEU A 11 -0.02 -10.50 -14.56
N ARG A 12 0.20 -9.23 -14.81
CA ARG A 12 1.30 -8.47 -14.18
C ARG A 12 1.16 -8.43 -12.66
N TYR A 13 -0.05 -8.25 -12.18
CA TYR A 13 -0.33 -8.25 -10.74
C TYR A 13 -0.06 -9.62 -10.10
N VAL A 14 -0.56 -10.71 -10.69
CA VAL A 14 -0.31 -12.08 -10.24
C VAL A 14 1.19 -12.40 -10.26
N ALA A 15 1.90 -12.01 -11.32
CA ALA A 15 3.36 -12.20 -11.41
C ALA A 15 4.12 -11.46 -10.30
N LYS A 16 3.70 -10.23 -9.98
CA LYS A 16 4.25 -9.44 -8.87
C LYS A 16 4.02 -10.11 -7.52
N MET A 17 2.81 -10.66 -7.29
CA MET A 17 2.46 -11.37 -6.06
C MET A 17 3.23 -12.69 -5.88
N GLY A 18 3.70 -13.29 -6.99
CA GLY A 18 4.56 -14.47 -7.00
C GLY A 18 6.01 -14.20 -6.57
N ASP A 19 6.38 -12.96 -6.28
CA ASP A 19 7.68 -12.52 -5.72
C ASP A 19 8.90 -13.17 -6.41
N GLY A 20 8.87 -13.20 -7.76
CA GLY A 20 9.94 -13.81 -8.59
C GLY A 20 9.85 -15.33 -8.74
N SER A 21 8.92 -16.00 -8.09
CA SER A 21 8.68 -17.44 -8.23
C SER A 21 7.60 -17.71 -9.28
N LEU A 22 7.99 -18.26 -10.44
CA LEU A 22 7.03 -18.64 -11.48
C LEU A 22 6.01 -19.67 -10.98
N ARG A 23 6.44 -20.60 -10.11
CA ARG A 23 5.59 -21.63 -9.53
C ARG A 23 4.48 -21.00 -8.67
N ASP A 24 4.84 -20.03 -7.82
CA ASP A 24 3.89 -19.36 -6.93
C ASP A 24 2.95 -18.47 -7.75
N ALA A 25 3.47 -17.74 -8.74
CA ALA A 25 2.64 -16.96 -9.65
C ALA A 25 1.62 -17.81 -10.40
N LEU A 26 2.00 -19.01 -10.90
CA LEU A 26 1.07 -19.94 -11.53
C LEU A 26 0.02 -20.48 -10.56
N SER A 27 0.40 -20.80 -9.32
CA SER A 27 -0.54 -21.24 -8.28
C SER A 27 -1.55 -20.15 -7.92
N LEU A 28 -1.12 -18.88 -7.84
CA LEU A 28 -2.00 -17.73 -7.62
C LEU A 28 -2.94 -17.50 -8.81
N LEU A 29 -2.44 -17.67 -10.04
CA LEU A 29 -3.26 -17.58 -11.25
C LEU A 29 -4.33 -18.66 -11.27
N ASP A 30 -3.97 -19.91 -10.98
CA ASP A 30 -4.91 -21.03 -10.90
C ASP A 30 -5.98 -20.77 -9.83
N GLN A 31 -5.61 -20.19 -8.69
CA GLN A 31 -6.55 -19.76 -7.66
C GLN A 31 -7.54 -18.73 -8.19
N CYS A 32 -7.07 -17.69 -8.88
CA CYS A 32 -7.93 -16.66 -9.47
C CYS A 32 -8.90 -17.26 -10.50
N LEU A 33 -8.41 -18.15 -11.37
CA LEU A 33 -9.21 -18.81 -12.39
C LEU A 33 -10.26 -19.75 -11.80
N ALA A 34 -9.92 -20.47 -10.73
CA ALA A 34 -10.86 -21.35 -10.02
C ALA A 34 -12.04 -20.59 -9.40
N PHE A 35 -11.79 -19.41 -8.84
CA PHE A 35 -12.84 -18.56 -8.27
C PHE A 35 -13.76 -17.94 -9.34
N HIS A 36 -13.24 -17.69 -10.53
CA HIS A 36 -13.96 -17.03 -11.62
C HIS A 36 -14.12 -17.93 -12.85
N PHE A 37 -14.35 -19.22 -12.62
CA PHE A 37 -14.43 -20.24 -13.67
C PHE A 37 -15.35 -19.83 -14.83
N GLY A 38 -14.81 -19.88 -16.07
CA GLY A 38 -15.55 -19.57 -17.29
C GLY A 38 -15.76 -18.08 -17.59
N LYS A 39 -15.14 -17.17 -16.82
CA LYS A 39 -15.16 -15.73 -17.08
C LYS A 39 -13.77 -15.23 -17.47
N GLU A 40 -13.71 -14.09 -18.16
CA GLU A 40 -12.47 -13.35 -18.33
C GLU A 40 -11.96 -12.90 -16.96
N LEU A 41 -10.67 -13.18 -16.67
CA LEU A 41 -10.05 -12.74 -15.43
C LEU A 41 -9.64 -11.28 -15.56
N THR A 42 -10.38 -10.39 -14.91
CA THR A 42 -10.06 -8.96 -14.83
C THR A 42 -9.09 -8.67 -13.70
N TYR A 43 -8.48 -7.49 -13.74
CA TYR A 43 -7.62 -7.01 -12.66
C TYR A 43 -8.34 -6.93 -11.31
N ASP A 44 -9.58 -6.42 -11.29
CA ASP A 44 -10.39 -6.32 -10.07
C ASP A 44 -10.69 -7.71 -9.46
N MET A 45 -10.97 -8.70 -10.31
CA MET A 45 -11.17 -10.07 -9.85
C MET A 45 -9.90 -10.67 -9.24
N ALA A 46 -8.73 -10.39 -9.82
CA ALA A 46 -7.45 -10.81 -9.24
C ALA A 46 -7.17 -10.13 -7.90
N LEU A 47 -7.49 -8.84 -7.76
CA LEU A 47 -7.40 -8.11 -6.49
C LEU A 47 -8.28 -8.76 -5.41
N ASP A 48 -9.53 -9.08 -5.72
CA ASP A 48 -10.47 -9.69 -4.78
C ASP A 48 -10.00 -11.06 -4.28
N VAL A 49 -9.54 -11.92 -5.19
CA VAL A 49 -9.11 -13.28 -4.84
C VAL A 49 -7.80 -13.30 -4.07
N LEU A 50 -6.82 -12.48 -4.47
CA LEU A 50 -5.50 -12.45 -3.85
C LEU A 50 -5.42 -11.56 -2.62
N GLY A 51 -6.54 -10.96 -2.24
CA GLY A 51 -6.64 -10.20 -1.02
C GLY A 51 -5.94 -8.83 -1.05
N ALA A 52 -5.69 -8.30 -2.24
CA ALA A 52 -5.08 -6.99 -2.38
C ALA A 52 -5.95 -5.88 -1.80
N VAL A 53 -5.29 -4.87 -1.30
CA VAL A 53 -5.93 -3.64 -0.85
C VAL A 53 -6.11 -2.72 -2.06
N ASP A 54 -7.31 -2.23 -2.27
CA ASP A 54 -7.61 -1.24 -3.30
C ASP A 54 -6.75 0.03 -3.08
N GLN A 55 -6.26 0.62 -4.16
CA GLN A 55 -5.50 1.88 -4.11
C GLN A 55 -6.27 3.03 -3.45
N ASP A 56 -7.60 3.01 -3.51
CA ASP A 56 -8.45 3.96 -2.81
C ASP A 56 -8.25 3.91 -1.28
N VAL A 57 -8.06 2.72 -0.72
CA VAL A 57 -7.77 2.54 0.71
C VAL A 57 -6.43 3.18 1.08
N PHE A 58 -5.42 3.05 0.23
CA PHE A 58 -4.11 3.68 0.46
C PHE A 58 -4.18 5.21 0.36
N SER A 59 -4.93 5.73 -0.61
CA SER A 59 -5.18 7.16 -0.76
C SER A 59 -5.85 7.74 0.49
N ARG A 60 -6.90 7.08 0.99
CA ARG A 60 -7.61 7.46 2.23
C ARG A 60 -6.70 7.38 3.46
N LEU A 61 -5.84 6.35 3.54
CA LEU A 61 -4.89 6.22 4.64
C LEU A 61 -3.88 7.37 4.65
N LEU A 62 -3.28 7.66 3.48
CA LEU A 62 -2.34 8.77 3.36
C LEU A 62 -2.98 10.10 3.69
N GLN A 63 -4.19 10.36 3.21
CA GLN A 63 -4.94 11.57 3.53
C GLN A 63 -5.16 11.71 5.05
N ASN A 64 -5.63 10.65 5.72
CA ASN A 64 -5.80 10.66 7.18
C ASN A 64 -4.46 10.93 7.92
N LEU A 65 -3.33 10.41 7.43
CA LEU A 65 -2.01 10.68 8.00
C LEU A 65 -1.60 12.15 7.82
N VAL A 66 -1.79 12.71 6.63
CA VAL A 66 -1.51 14.14 6.33
C VAL A 66 -2.37 15.05 7.19
N GLU A 67 -3.65 14.72 7.35
CA GLU A 67 -4.60 15.46 8.19
C GLU A 67 -4.43 15.19 9.70
N ARG A 68 -3.52 14.30 10.08
CA ARG A 68 -3.29 13.86 11.47
C ARG A 68 -4.56 13.31 12.15
N ASN A 69 -5.42 12.69 11.36
CA ASN A 69 -6.69 12.12 11.79
C ASN A 69 -6.51 10.68 12.31
N VAL A 70 -6.18 10.57 13.60
CA VAL A 70 -5.98 9.27 14.27
C VAL A 70 -7.21 8.37 14.12
N LEU A 71 -8.41 8.90 14.37
CA LEU A 71 -9.65 8.12 14.32
C LEU A 71 -9.89 7.57 12.91
N GLY A 72 -9.67 8.39 11.87
CA GLY A 72 -9.79 7.97 10.48
C GLY A 72 -8.81 6.85 10.12
N CYS A 73 -7.55 6.92 10.59
CA CYS A 73 -6.57 5.85 10.40
C CYS A 73 -7.00 4.54 11.07
N ILE A 74 -7.47 4.59 12.33
CA ILE A 74 -7.87 3.39 13.09
C ILE A 74 -9.14 2.77 12.48
N THR A 75 -10.13 3.57 12.13
CA THR A 75 -11.37 3.08 11.48
C THR A 75 -11.05 2.38 10.16
N LEU A 76 -10.16 2.97 9.35
CA LEU A 76 -9.73 2.34 8.10
C LEU A 76 -9.01 1.01 8.33
N LEU A 77 -8.14 0.93 9.34
CA LEU A 77 -7.48 -0.33 9.71
C LEU A 77 -8.51 -1.39 10.12
N GLU A 78 -9.55 -1.02 10.85
CA GLU A 78 -10.65 -1.93 11.21
C GLU A 78 -11.41 -2.44 9.99
N GLU A 79 -11.68 -1.58 9.00
CA GLU A 79 -12.28 -1.99 7.72
C GLU A 79 -11.44 -3.06 7.01
N ILE A 80 -10.10 -2.88 6.99
CA ILE A 80 -9.15 -3.82 6.36
C ILE A 80 -9.17 -5.17 7.09
N ILE A 81 -9.12 -5.15 8.43
CA ILE A 81 -9.16 -6.35 9.24
C ILE A 81 -10.49 -7.09 9.06
N TYR A 82 -11.61 -6.36 9.05
CA TYR A 82 -12.94 -6.93 8.85
C TYR A 82 -13.09 -7.62 7.50
N LYS A 83 -12.44 -7.07 6.45
CA LYS A 83 -12.38 -7.67 5.11
C LYS A 83 -11.43 -8.89 5.04
N GLY A 84 -10.79 -9.28 6.14
CA GLY A 84 -9.90 -10.44 6.20
C GLY A 84 -8.57 -10.26 5.46
N ARG A 85 -8.11 -9.02 5.25
CA ARG A 85 -6.86 -8.73 4.53
C ARG A 85 -5.64 -9.06 5.40
N GLU A 86 -4.59 -9.61 4.78
CA GLU A 86 -3.33 -9.93 5.46
C GLU A 86 -2.56 -8.64 5.76
N LEU A 87 -2.27 -8.41 7.06
CA LEU A 87 -1.70 -7.14 7.53
C LEU A 87 -0.25 -6.90 7.08
N ASN A 88 0.57 -7.95 6.93
CA ASN A 88 1.95 -7.78 6.43
C ASN A 88 1.92 -7.33 4.97
N GLN A 89 1.06 -7.95 4.16
CA GLN A 89 0.90 -7.59 2.75
C GLN A 89 0.36 -6.15 2.62
N PHE A 90 -0.63 -5.79 3.45
CA PHE A 90 -1.15 -4.42 3.50
C PHE A 90 -0.04 -3.38 3.73
N ILE A 91 0.84 -3.61 4.73
CA ILE A 91 1.95 -2.68 5.01
C ILE A 91 2.95 -2.65 3.86
N THR A 92 3.28 -3.80 3.27
CA THR A 92 4.19 -3.88 2.12
C THR A 92 3.64 -3.11 0.92
N ASP A 93 2.36 -3.31 0.58
CA ASP A 93 1.72 -2.64 -0.55
C ASP A 93 1.58 -1.13 -0.30
N PHE A 94 1.33 -0.72 0.96
CA PHE A 94 1.31 0.71 1.31
C PHE A 94 2.68 1.36 1.16
N ILE A 95 3.78 0.69 1.52
CA ILE A 95 5.14 1.19 1.28
C ILE A 95 5.38 1.38 -0.23
N TRP A 96 4.96 0.43 -1.06
CA TRP A 96 5.04 0.56 -2.51
C TRP A 96 4.20 1.73 -3.05
N TYR A 97 3.03 1.94 -2.49
CA TYR A 97 2.18 3.08 -2.82
C TYR A 97 2.89 4.42 -2.50
N LEU A 98 3.44 4.57 -1.29
CA LEU A 98 4.21 5.76 -0.89
C LEU A 98 5.45 5.97 -1.78
N ARG A 99 6.17 4.89 -2.12
CA ARG A 99 7.31 4.94 -3.05
C ARG A 99 6.87 5.45 -4.42
N ASN A 100 5.73 5.01 -4.94
CA ASN A 100 5.23 5.50 -6.22
C ASN A 100 4.90 7.01 -6.17
N ILE A 101 4.30 7.49 -5.07
CA ILE A 101 4.08 8.94 -4.86
C ILE A 101 5.41 9.69 -4.83
N LEU A 102 6.44 9.14 -4.17
CA LEU A 102 7.77 9.77 -4.13
C LEU A 102 8.39 9.87 -5.53
N LEU A 103 8.27 8.84 -6.35
CA LEU A 103 8.74 8.87 -7.74
C LEU A 103 7.99 9.91 -8.56
N VAL A 104 6.66 9.99 -8.41
CA VAL A 104 5.83 11.02 -9.07
C VAL A 104 6.27 12.42 -8.69
N LYS A 105 6.66 12.62 -7.41
CA LYS A 105 7.09 13.92 -6.91
C LYS A 105 8.51 14.32 -7.35
N THR A 106 9.36 13.35 -7.70
CA THR A 106 10.79 13.57 -7.94
C THR A 106 11.22 13.37 -9.39
N SER A 107 10.35 12.88 -10.27
CA SER A 107 10.70 12.51 -11.67
C SER A 107 9.64 12.96 -12.65
N ASP A 108 10.08 13.48 -13.80
CA ASP A 108 9.19 13.99 -14.86
C ASP A 108 8.69 12.90 -15.84
N ASN A 109 9.43 11.79 -16.01
CA ASN A 109 9.12 10.70 -16.93
C ASN A 109 8.79 9.41 -16.18
N LEU A 110 7.50 9.17 -15.95
CA LEU A 110 7.03 8.11 -15.04
C LEU A 110 6.36 6.93 -15.74
N GLU A 111 6.02 7.07 -17.02
CA GLU A 111 5.23 6.08 -17.76
C GLU A 111 5.91 4.71 -17.85
N ASP A 112 7.26 4.67 -17.85
CA ASP A 112 8.05 3.44 -17.92
C ASP A 112 8.40 2.86 -16.53
N VAL A 113 8.22 3.64 -15.45
CA VAL A 113 8.71 3.28 -14.10
C VAL A 113 7.57 2.87 -13.16
N ILE A 114 6.37 3.42 -13.39
CA ILE A 114 5.19 3.14 -12.59
C ILE A 114 4.18 2.39 -13.46
N ASP A 115 3.97 1.13 -13.15
CA ASP A 115 2.95 0.29 -13.79
C ASP A 115 1.56 0.68 -13.24
N ALA A 116 1.04 1.82 -13.73
CA ALA A 116 -0.24 2.37 -13.31
C ALA A 116 -1.06 2.83 -14.53
N SER A 117 -2.38 2.74 -14.43
CA SER A 117 -3.26 3.33 -15.44
C SER A 117 -3.16 4.85 -15.43
N THR A 118 -3.54 5.51 -16.52
CA THR A 118 -3.57 6.98 -16.61
C THR A 118 -4.38 7.61 -15.47
N GLU A 119 -5.51 7.01 -15.10
CA GLU A 119 -6.34 7.47 -13.99
C GLU A 119 -5.60 7.37 -12.65
N ASN A 120 -4.91 6.25 -12.40
CA ASN A 120 -4.11 6.07 -11.20
C ASN A 120 -2.92 7.02 -11.14
N LEU A 121 -2.28 7.34 -12.26
CA LEU A 121 -1.21 8.35 -12.33
C LEU A 121 -1.71 9.75 -11.97
N ILE A 122 -2.92 10.13 -12.39
CA ILE A 122 -3.54 11.42 -12.02
C ILE A 122 -3.76 11.45 -10.50
N ARG A 123 -4.34 10.41 -9.92
CA ARG A 123 -4.54 10.31 -8.46
C ARG A 123 -3.23 10.35 -7.68
N LEU A 124 -2.19 9.66 -8.16
CA LEU A 124 -0.86 9.71 -7.54
C LEU A 124 -0.25 11.11 -7.58
N LYS A 125 -0.47 11.88 -8.67
CA LYS A 125 -0.03 13.29 -8.78
C LYS A 125 -0.75 14.17 -7.76
N GLU A 126 -2.07 14.07 -7.66
CA GLU A 126 -2.86 14.81 -6.66
C GLU A 126 -2.38 14.51 -5.23
N GLN A 127 -2.09 13.23 -4.92
CA GLN A 127 -1.56 12.84 -3.63
C GLN A 127 -0.13 13.36 -3.40
N ALA A 128 0.70 13.36 -4.45
CA ALA A 128 2.06 13.90 -4.38
C ALA A 128 2.06 15.40 -4.04
N ASP A 129 1.08 16.15 -4.54
CA ASP A 129 0.93 17.58 -4.24
C ASP A 129 0.47 17.84 -2.80
N SER A 130 -0.20 16.88 -2.17
CA SER A 130 -0.76 17.02 -0.82
C SER A 130 0.24 16.77 0.32
N ILE A 131 1.42 16.23 0.04
CA ILE A 131 2.41 15.85 1.06
C ILE A 131 3.80 16.37 0.72
N GLU A 132 4.52 16.90 1.71
CA GLU A 132 5.92 17.32 1.58
C GLU A 132 6.86 16.11 1.45
N ILE A 133 7.98 16.27 0.70
CA ILE A 133 8.94 15.19 0.45
C ILE A 133 9.50 14.63 1.75
N ASP A 134 9.87 15.49 2.71
CA ASP A 134 10.43 15.07 3.99
C ASP A 134 9.45 14.23 4.80
N ALA A 135 8.18 14.63 4.84
CA ALA A 135 7.11 13.86 5.49
C ALA A 135 6.88 12.51 4.81
N LEU A 136 6.88 12.48 3.48
CA LEU A 136 6.74 11.25 2.70
C LEU A 136 7.90 10.28 2.95
N MET A 137 9.14 10.77 2.94
CA MET A 137 10.34 9.99 3.26
C MET A 137 10.31 9.46 4.70
N HIS A 138 9.83 10.28 5.65
CA HIS A 138 9.62 9.85 7.03
C HIS A 138 8.58 8.72 7.11
N HIS A 139 7.44 8.84 6.45
CA HIS A 139 6.42 7.79 6.41
C HIS A 139 6.96 6.49 5.82
N ILE A 140 7.69 6.53 4.68
CA ILE A 140 8.32 5.36 4.06
C ILE A 140 9.26 4.68 5.05
N ARG A 141 10.13 5.42 5.74
CA ARG A 141 11.05 4.89 6.74
C ARG A 141 10.32 4.18 7.88
N VAL A 142 9.33 4.86 8.48
CA VAL A 142 8.56 4.32 9.61
C VAL A 142 7.80 3.04 9.24
N PHE A 143 7.14 3.02 8.07
CA PHE A 143 6.44 1.82 7.61
C PHE A 143 7.40 0.69 7.20
N SER A 144 8.59 1.00 6.67
CA SER A 144 9.62 0.00 6.38
C SER A 144 10.15 -0.66 7.66
N GLU A 145 10.38 0.10 8.72
CA GLU A 145 10.72 -0.45 10.03
C GLU A 145 9.59 -1.31 10.62
N LEU A 146 8.34 -0.85 10.47
CA LEU A 146 7.16 -1.61 10.88
C LEU A 146 7.07 -2.94 10.14
N SER A 147 7.28 -2.95 8.82
CA SER A 147 7.27 -4.17 7.99
C SER A 147 8.25 -5.21 8.50
N GLY A 148 9.45 -4.81 8.91
CA GLY A 148 10.44 -5.71 9.53
C GLY A 148 9.97 -6.30 10.86
N LYS A 149 9.29 -5.52 11.68
CA LYS A 149 8.82 -5.92 13.03
C LYS A 149 7.55 -6.78 12.97
N ILE A 150 6.60 -6.42 12.10
CA ILE A 150 5.27 -7.04 12.05
C ILE A 150 5.31 -8.50 11.58
N LYS A 151 6.29 -8.86 10.75
CA LYS A 151 6.45 -10.21 10.21
C LYS A 151 6.55 -11.28 11.29
N TYR A 152 7.18 -10.96 12.42
CA TYR A 152 7.43 -11.88 13.52
C TYR A 152 6.56 -11.63 14.76
N SER A 153 5.65 -10.66 14.69
CA SER A 153 4.81 -10.31 15.83
C SER A 153 3.50 -11.10 15.85
N SER A 154 3.10 -11.53 17.02
CA SER A 154 1.74 -12.04 17.30
C SER A 154 0.70 -10.92 17.44
N GLN A 155 1.14 -9.68 17.66
CA GLN A 155 0.28 -8.52 17.89
C GLN A 155 0.36 -7.50 16.74
N LYS A 156 0.18 -7.98 15.51
CA LYS A 156 0.31 -7.17 14.29
C LYS A 156 -0.56 -5.93 14.31
N ARG A 157 -1.82 -6.07 14.71
CA ARG A 157 -2.79 -4.98 14.81
C ARG A 157 -2.26 -3.85 15.71
N VAL A 158 -1.83 -4.20 16.93
CA VAL A 158 -1.35 -3.21 17.91
C VAL A 158 -0.14 -2.44 17.39
N LEU A 159 0.81 -3.12 16.71
CA LEU A 159 1.98 -2.47 16.13
C LEU A 159 1.59 -1.45 15.05
N ILE A 160 0.61 -1.78 14.21
CA ILE A 160 0.12 -0.86 13.17
C ILE A 160 -0.58 0.34 13.84
N GLU A 161 -1.51 0.09 14.78
CA GLU A 161 -2.23 1.16 15.51
C GLU A 161 -1.25 2.13 16.18
N MET A 162 -0.25 1.60 16.90
CA MET A 162 0.79 2.42 17.55
C MET A 162 1.57 3.26 16.54
N THR A 163 1.89 2.69 15.39
CA THR A 163 2.61 3.40 14.32
C THR A 163 1.76 4.53 13.74
N LEU A 164 0.49 4.26 13.44
CA LEU A 164 -0.45 5.26 12.93
C LEU A 164 -0.66 6.42 13.91
N ILE A 165 -0.80 6.10 15.21
CA ILE A 165 -0.95 7.11 16.27
C ILE A 165 0.31 7.99 16.35
N LYS A 166 1.51 7.40 16.30
CA LYS A 166 2.77 8.16 16.34
C LYS A 166 2.92 9.09 15.13
N LEU A 167 2.59 8.63 13.94
CA LEU A 167 2.65 9.45 12.73
C LEU A 167 1.64 10.62 12.77
N CYS A 168 0.44 10.40 13.32
CA CYS A 168 -0.55 11.45 13.50
C CYS A 168 -0.23 12.41 14.67
N LYS A 169 0.53 11.94 15.66
CA LYS A 169 0.88 12.71 16.89
C LYS A 169 2.39 12.68 17.16
N PRO A 170 3.19 13.33 16.32
CA PRO A 170 4.65 13.34 16.47
C PRO A 170 5.13 13.94 17.79
N GLU A 171 4.29 14.75 18.46
CA GLU A 171 4.57 15.27 19.79
C GLU A 171 4.66 14.19 20.88
N MET A 172 4.10 13.01 20.65
CA MET A 172 4.19 11.85 21.57
C MET A 172 5.47 11.04 21.39
N GLU A 173 6.24 11.32 20.36
CA GLU A 173 7.48 10.62 20.05
C GLU A 173 8.67 11.40 20.67
N VAL A 174 9.44 10.73 21.54
CA VAL A 174 10.61 11.31 22.22
C VAL A 174 11.89 11.02 21.42
N SER A 175 11.80 10.63 20.16
CA SER A 175 12.97 10.36 19.32
C SER A 175 13.63 11.66 18.82
N GLN A 176 14.93 11.59 18.52
CA GLN A 176 15.67 12.75 17.96
C GLN A 176 15.07 13.22 16.63
N ASP A 177 14.58 12.31 15.80
CA ASP A 177 13.96 12.62 14.52
C ASP A 177 12.64 13.39 14.71
N ALA A 178 11.80 13.00 15.66
CA ALA A 178 10.58 13.72 16.01
C ALA A 178 10.85 15.13 16.56
N LEU A 179 11.95 15.32 17.28
CA LEU A 179 12.38 16.64 17.73
C LEU A 179 12.81 17.53 16.56
N LEU A 180 13.52 16.98 15.57
CA LEU A 180 13.92 17.69 14.36
C LEU A 180 12.70 18.10 13.51
N ASP A 181 11.72 17.22 13.35
CA ASP A 181 10.49 17.53 12.61
C ASP A 181 9.63 18.60 13.32
N ARG A 182 9.64 18.63 14.66
CA ARG A 182 9.00 19.69 15.44
C ARG A 182 9.71 21.04 15.27
N ILE A 183 11.03 21.06 15.20
CA ILE A 183 11.82 22.29 14.97
C ILE A 183 11.56 22.84 13.56
N ARG A 184 11.42 21.98 12.56
CA ARG A 184 11.11 22.40 11.18
C ARG A 184 9.68 22.93 10.99
N ALA A 185 8.77 22.55 11.87
CA ALA A 185 7.35 22.98 11.83
C ALA A 185 7.10 24.30 12.60
N LEU A 186 8.12 24.89 13.24
CA LEU A 186 8.12 26.22 13.86
C LEU A 186 8.66 27.28 12.89
#